data_d7ca6f7d1337dad2acbbe0ec00f64367
#
_entry.id   d7ca6f7d1337dad2acbbe0ec00f64367
#
_cell.length_a   1.000
_cell.length_b   1.000
_cell.length_c   1.000
_cell.angle_alpha   90.00
_cell.angle_beta   90.00
_cell.angle_gamma   90.00
#
_symmetry.space_group_name_H-M   'P 1'
#
loop_
_entity.id
_entity.type
_entity.pdbx_description
1 polymer ?
#
loop_
_entity_poly.entity_id
_entity_poly.type
_entity_poly.pdbx_seq_one_letter_code
_entity_poly.pdbx_strand_id
1 'polypeptide(L)'
;MVQALAADVLIGGNIEKIDTYIRPDYRQHNPYVADTRDGLKQFITYLADSNIAFGYEKVHLTLGEGNFVFTQSEGIYDGAATAFYDLWRVEDGKIAEHWDVVQTIPEEFAHDNGMF
;
A
#
# COMPACT_ATOMS: atom_id res chain seq x y z
N MET A 1 -1.99 12.03 -6.47
CA MET A 1 -2.57 10.76 -6.88
C MET A 1 -2.26 9.62 -5.90
N VAL A 2 -1.01 9.27 -5.66
CA VAL A 2 -0.65 8.23 -4.68
C VAL A 2 -1.14 8.59 -3.29
N GLN A 3 -1.04 9.84 -2.88
CA GLN A 3 -1.57 10.32 -1.60
C GLN A 3 -3.09 10.16 -1.52
N ALA A 4 -3.81 10.41 -2.61
CA ALA A 4 -5.26 10.22 -2.66
C ALA A 4 -5.63 8.74 -2.57
N LEU A 5 -4.89 7.86 -3.25
CA LEU A 5 -5.06 6.41 -3.10
C LEU A 5 -4.86 5.99 -1.64
N ALA A 6 -3.79 6.46 -1.00
CA ALA A 6 -3.52 6.13 0.39
C ALA A 6 -4.67 6.58 1.30
N ALA A 7 -5.15 7.81 1.13
CA ALA A 7 -6.24 8.35 1.96
C ALA A 7 -7.57 7.61 1.73
N ASP A 8 -7.93 7.37 0.46
CA ASP A 8 -9.26 6.86 0.13
C ASP A 8 -9.36 5.33 0.27
N VAL A 9 -8.32 4.60 -0.11
CA VAL A 9 -8.36 3.14 -0.18
C VAL A 9 -7.57 2.51 0.96
N LEU A 10 -6.29 2.85 1.09
CA LEU A 10 -5.41 2.17 2.05
C LEU A 10 -5.69 2.57 3.50
N ILE A 11 -6.07 3.81 3.73
CA ILE A 11 -6.47 4.30 5.06
C ILE A 11 -8.00 4.23 5.21
N GLY A 12 -8.74 4.76 4.22
CA GLY A 12 -10.19 4.88 4.27
C GLY A 12 -10.98 3.60 3.99
N GLY A 13 -10.35 2.59 3.38
CA GLY A 13 -11.00 1.31 3.08
C GLY A 13 -12.02 1.34 1.94
N ASN A 14 -12.05 2.36 1.13
CA ASN A 14 -13.00 2.51 0.03
C ASN A 14 -12.54 1.74 -1.22
N ILE A 15 -12.74 0.42 -1.19
CA ILE A 15 -12.28 -0.47 -2.26
C ILE A 15 -12.87 -0.11 -3.63
N GLU A 16 -14.06 0.42 -3.67
CA GLU A 16 -14.72 0.83 -4.92
C GLU A 16 -13.99 1.97 -5.62
N LYS A 17 -13.14 2.72 -4.92
CA LYS A 17 -12.34 3.80 -5.50
C LYS A 17 -11.03 3.34 -6.14
N ILE A 18 -10.70 2.06 -6.03
CA ILE A 18 -9.48 1.50 -6.65
C ILE A 18 -9.45 1.80 -8.15
N ASP A 19 -10.58 1.66 -8.83
CA ASP A 19 -10.68 1.90 -10.27
C ASP A 19 -10.33 3.33 -10.69
N THR A 20 -10.51 4.29 -9.78
CA THR A 20 -10.15 5.69 -10.02
C THR A 20 -8.64 5.90 -10.07
N TYR A 21 -7.89 5.15 -9.26
CA TYR A 21 -6.46 5.38 -9.04
C TYR A 21 -5.55 4.39 -9.77
N ILE A 22 -6.03 3.19 -10.09
CA ILE A 22 -5.22 2.09 -10.58
C ILE A 22 -5.67 1.65 -11.97
N ARG A 23 -4.72 1.47 -12.88
CA ARG A 23 -4.96 0.96 -14.24
C ARG A 23 -5.44 -0.49 -14.18
N PRO A 24 -6.31 -0.91 -15.13
CA PRO A 24 -6.74 -2.32 -15.18
C PRO A 24 -5.58 -3.29 -15.35
N ASP A 25 -4.55 -2.90 -16.11
CA ASP A 25 -3.36 -3.70 -16.43
C ASP A 25 -2.18 -3.45 -15.50
N TYR A 26 -2.45 -2.88 -14.34
CA TYR A 26 -1.44 -2.62 -13.32
C TYR A 26 -0.63 -3.87 -12.99
N ARG A 27 0.69 -3.69 -12.81
CA ARG A 27 1.62 -4.78 -12.50
C ARG A 27 1.94 -4.79 -11.02
N GLN A 28 1.80 -5.95 -10.40
CA GLN A 28 2.05 -6.16 -8.97
C GLN A 28 3.32 -6.96 -8.76
N HIS A 29 4.21 -6.45 -7.89
CA HIS A 29 5.43 -7.16 -7.50
C HIS A 29 5.41 -7.69 -6.06
N ASN A 30 4.36 -7.41 -5.29
CA ASN A 30 4.21 -8.06 -3.99
C ASN A 30 3.94 -9.56 -4.23
N PRO A 31 4.78 -10.46 -3.67
CA PRO A 31 4.68 -11.89 -3.98
C PRO A 31 3.41 -12.57 -3.48
N TYR A 32 2.66 -11.92 -2.60
CA TYR A 32 1.44 -12.49 -2.02
C TYR A 32 0.16 -11.93 -2.62
N VAL A 33 0.26 -11.03 -3.59
CA VAL A 33 -0.90 -10.40 -4.24
C VAL A 33 -0.90 -10.76 -5.72
N ALA A 34 -2.01 -11.29 -6.21
CA ALA A 34 -2.13 -11.63 -7.61
C ALA A 34 -2.02 -10.38 -8.49
N ASP A 35 -1.54 -10.56 -9.72
CA ASP A 35 -1.30 -9.47 -10.65
C ASP A 35 -2.60 -8.77 -11.07
N THR A 36 -2.46 -7.61 -11.67
CA THR A 36 -3.50 -6.71 -12.17
C THR A 36 -4.35 -6.04 -11.07
N ARG A 37 -5.15 -5.07 -11.49
CA ARG A 37 -6.07 -4.38 -10.58
C ARG A 37 -7.05 -5.36 -9.92
N ASP A 38 -7.53 -6.34 -10.68
CA ASP A 38 -8.44 -7.36 -10.13
C ASP A 38 -7.77 -8.19 -9.05
N GLY A 39 -6.49 -8.51 -9.21
CA GLY A 39 -5.71 -9.21 -8.18
C GLY A 39 -5.63 -8.43 -6.87
N LEU A 40 -5.41 -7.11 -6.96
CA LEU A 40 -5.40 -6.25 -5.78
C LEU A 40 -6.78 -6.20 -5.10
N LYS A 41 -7.84 -6.08 -5.88
CA LYS A 41 -9.22 -6.10 -5.35
C LYS A 41 -9.52 -7.42 -4.64
N GLN A 42 -9.13 -8.54 -5.24
CA GLN A 42 -9.31 -9.88 -4.64
C GLN A 42 -8.58 -9.98 -3.31
N PHE A 43 -7.35 -9.46 -3.23
CA PHE A 43 -6.56 -9.48 -2.01
C PHE A 43 -7.24 -8.70 -0.88
N ILE A 44 -7.65 -7.47 -1.16
CA ILE A 44 -8.30 -6.61 -0.15
C ILE A 44 -9.64 -7.21 0.28
N THR A 45 -10.43 -7.75 -0.65
CA THR A 45 -11.69 -8.42 -0.36
C THR A 45 -11.47 -9.65 0.50
N TYR A 46 -10.45 -10.46 0.18
CA TYR A 46 -10.09 -11.64 0.97
C TYR A 46 -9.76 -11.27 2.42
N LEU A 47 -8.97 -10.21 2.62
CA LEU A 47 -8.62 -9.76 3.97
C LEU A 47 -9.86 -9.35 4.76
N ALA A 48 -10.76 -8.59 4.13
CA ALA A 48 -12.00 -8.15 4.76
C ALA A 48 -12.92 -9.32 5.11
N ASP A 49 -13.12 -10.25 4.17
CA ASP A 49 -13.99 -11.41 4.36
C ASP A 49 -13.43 -12.39 5.38
N SER A 50 -12.12 -12.42 5.55
CA SER A 50 -11.44 -13.30 6.52
C SER A 50 -11.26 -12.65 7.88
N ASN A 51 -11.75 -11.43 8.09
CA ASN A 51 -11.56 -10.63 9.30
C ASN A 51 -10.10 -10.42 9.66
N ILE A 52 -9.22 -10.32 8.65
CA ILE A 52 -7.81 -10.00 8.83
C ILE A 52 -7.69 -8.49 8.90
N ALA A 53 -7.25 -7.96 10.04
CA ALA A 53 -7.06 -6.52 10.21
C ALA A 53 -5.92 -6.03 9.31
N PHE A 54 -6.24 -5.11 8.41
CA PHE A 54 -5.30 -4.52 7.46
C PHE A 54 -5.70 -3.08 7.17
N GLY A 55 -4.72 -2.21 7.15
CA GLY A 55 -4.93 -0.83 6.73
C GLY A 55 -3.70 0.02 7.03
N TYR A 56 -3.53 1.06 6.22
CA TYR A 56 -2.53 2.10 6.48
C TYR A 56 -3.14 3.10 7.47
N GLU A 57 -2.35 3.54 8.43
CA GLU A 57 -2.79 4.53 9.41
C GLU A 57 -2.19 5.90 9.13
N LYS A 58 -0.91 5.94 8.71
CA LYS A 58 -0.20 7.19 8.49
C LYS A 58 0.89 7.04 7.43
N VAL A 59 0.94 7.99 6.50
CA VAL A 59 2.04 8.14 5.56
C VAL A 59 3.05 9.11 6.15
N HIS A 60 4.23 8.62 6.47
CA HIS A 60 5.30 9.41 7.09
C HIS A 60 6.12 10.20 6.09
N LEU A 61 6.34 9.65 4.90
CA LEU A 61 7.21 10.24 3.89
C LEU A 61 6.66 9.94 2.49
N THR A 62 6.66 10.95 1.63
CA THR A 62 6.35 10.82 0.22
C THR A 62 7.43 11.50 -0.59
N LEU A 63 8.07 10.77 -1.50
CA LEU A 63 9.09 11.28 -2.42
C LEU A 63 8.68 10.98 -3.84
N GLY A 64 8.94 11.92 -4.75
CA GLY A 64 8.64 11.72 -6.16
C GLY A 64 9.83 12.06 -7.04
N GLU A 65 10.06 11.26 -8.07
CA GLU A 65 11.05 11.50 -9.09
C GLU A 65 10.56 10.93 -10.42
N GLY A 66 10.44 11.79 -11.44
CA GLY A 66 9.86 11.40 -12.72
C GLY A 66 8.44 10.91 -12.53
N ASN A 67 8.15 9.71 -13.03
CA ASN A 67 6.85 9.07 -12.86
C ASN A 67 6.81 8.04 -11.72
N PHE A 68 7.81 8.07 -10.84
CA PHE A 68 7.86 7.22 -9.67
C PHE A 68 7.56 8.01 -8.40
N VAL A 69 6.82 7.37 -7.49
CA VAL A 69 6.52 7.91 -6.15
C VAL A 69 6.86 6.84 -5.13
N PHE A 70 7.61 7.23 -4.09
CA PHE A 70 7.90 6.38 -2.94
C PHE A 70 7.10 6.85 -1.74
N THR A 71 6.45 5.93 -1.04
CA THR A 71 5.77 6.21 0.22
C THR A 71 6.28 5.30 1.32
N GLN A 72 6.44 5.88 2.50
CA GLN A 72 6.83 5.18 3.72
C GLN A 72 5.68 5.36 4.72
N SER A 73 5.02 4.27 5.05
CA SER A 73 3.79 4.32 5.83
C SER A 73 3.82 3.33 6.99
N GLU A 74 3.04 3.62 8.02
CA GLU A 74 2.75 2.64 9.05
C GLU A 74 1.26 2.32 9.10
N GLY A 75 0.96 1.14 9.58
CA GLY A 75 -0.41 0.67 9.72
C GLY A 75 -0.45 -0.69 10.40
N ILE A 76 -1.47 -1.45 10.06
CA ILE A 76 -1.76 -2.76 10.64
C ILE A 76 -1.81 -3.79 9.52
N TYR A 77 -1.19 -4.95 9.74
CA TYR A 77 -1.36 -6.14 8.92
C TYR A 77 -1.53 -7.34 9.84
N ASP A 78 -2.64 -8.03 9.70
CA ASP A 78 -3.01 -9.18 10.55
C ASP A 78 -2.94 -8.83 12.05
N GLY A 79 -3.38 -7.61 12.38
CA GLY A 79 -3.43 -7.12 13.76
C GLY A 79 -2.09 -6.67 14.33
N ALA A 80 -0.99 -6.73 13.56
CA ALA A 80 0.34 -6.32 14.01
C ALA A 80 0.73 -4.97 13.42
N ALA A 81 1.39 -4.13 14.24
CA ALA A 81 1.96 -2.87 13.76
C ALA A 81 2.98 -3.16 12.65
N THR A 82 2.83 -2.51 11.52
CA THR A 82 3.55 -2.85 10.29
C THR A 82 4.06 -1.61 9.57
N ALA A 83 5.28 -1.71 9.02
CA ALA A 83 5.86 -0.73 8.12
C ALA A 83 5.62 -1.16 6.68
N PHE A 84 5.15 -0.22 5.86
CA PHE A 84 4.90 -0.42 4.43
C PHE A 84 5.79 0.55 3.66
N TYR A 85 6.72 0.03 2.90
CA TYR A 85 7.59 0.81 2.02
C TYR A 85 7.19 0.50 0.60
N ASP A 86 6.54 1.45 -0.06
CA ASP A 86 5.91 1.26 -1.37
C ASP A 86 6.58 2.13 -2.44
N LEU A 87 6.85 1.54 -3.58
CA LEU A 87 7.25 2.26 -4.78
C LEU A 87 6.15 2.11 -5.83
N TRP A 88 5.73 3.22 -6.39
CA TRP A 88 4.62 3.32 -7.35
C TRP A 88 5.12 3.94 -8.65
N ARG A 89 4.74 3.36 -9.79
CA ARG A 89 4.93 4.00 -11.09
C ARG A 89 3.59 4.50 -11.61
N VAL A 90 3.56 5.75 -12.05
CA VAL A 90 2.34 6.41 -12.54
C VAL A 90 2.42 6.55 -14.05
N GLU A 91 1.33 6.28 -14.76
CA GLU A 91 1.22 6.41 -16.21
C GLU A 91 -0.20 6.86 -16.57
N ASP A 92 -0.28 7.89 -17.42
CA ASP A 92 -1.58 8.44 -17.87
C ASP A 92 -2.52 8.78 -16.73
N GLY A 93 -1.98 9.33 -15.64
CA GLY A 93 -2.77 9.76 -14.50
C GLY A 93 -3.25 8.65 -13.57
N LYS A 94 -2.76 7.42 -13.75
CA LYS A 94 -3.10 6.29 -12.87
C LYS A 94 -1.87 5.48 -12.51
N ILE A 95 -1.97 4.73 -11.42
CA ILE A 95 -0.91 3.83 -10.98
C ILE A 95 -0.85 2.64 -11.93
N ALA A 96 0.35 2.40 -12.49
CA ALA A 96 0.59 1.37 -13.49
C ALA A 96 1.43 0.21 -12.97
N GLU A 97 2.19 0.41 -11.91
CA GLU A 97 3.08 -0.63 -11.36
C GLU A 97 3.41 -0.33 -9.90
N HIS A 98 3.62 -1.39 -9.12
CA HIS A 98 3.81 -1.28 -7.67
C HIS A 98 4.78 -2.33 -7.17
N TRP A 99 5.71 -1.88 -6.34
CA TRP A 99 6.64 -2.73 -5.55
C TRP A 99 6.48 -2.36 -4.10
N ASP A 100 6.64 -3.31 -3.21
CA ASP A 100 6.66 -3.01 -1.78
C ASP A 100 7.58 -3.95 -1.00
N VAL A 101 7.92 -3.47 0.19
CA VAL A 101 8.50 -4.28 1.25
C VAL A 101 7.66 -4.03 2.49
N VAL A 102 7.19 -5.09 3.09
CA VAL A 102 6.30 -5.05 4.25
C VAL A 102 7.00 -5.72 5.41
N GLN A 103 7.09 -5.02 6.54
CA GLN A 103 7.78 -5.55 7.72
C GLN A 103 6.97 -5.26 8.98
N THR A 104 6.78 -6.30 9.80
CA THR A 104 6.26 -6.10 11.17
C THR A 104 7.23 -5.23 11.95
N ILE A 105 6.71 -4.20 12.62
CA ILE A 105 7.53 -3.32 13.45
C ILE A 105 7.87 -4.07 14.74
N PRO A 106 9.17 -4.26 15.06
CA PRO A 106 9.56 -4.95 16.28
C PRO A 106 9.19 -4.12 17.51
N GLU A 107 8.93 -4.79 18.63
CA GLU A 107 8.62 -4.12 19.90
C GLU A 107 9.84 -3.41 20.49
N GLU A 108 11.04 -3.90 20.21
CA GLU A 108 12.30 -3.36 20.71
C GLU A 108 13.23 -3.00 19.55
N PHE A 109 13.91 -1.87 19.69
CA PHE A 109 14.90 -1.39 18.73
C PHE A 109 16.27 -1.29 19.37
N ALA A 110 17.32 -1.44 18.56
CA ALA A 110 18.69 -1.17 18.97
C ALA A 110 19.01 0.31 19.16
N HIS A 111 18.07 1.20 18.80
CA HIS A 111 18.18 2.66 18.88
C HIS A 111 16.81 3.26 19.14
N ASP A 112 16.74 4.59 19.31
CA ASP A 112 15.52 5.32 19.61
C ASP A 112 14.94 6.07 18.39
N ASN A 113 15.43 5.80 17.18
CA ASN A 113 15.03 6.53 15.97
C ASN A 113 13.72 6.03 15.35
N GLY A 114 13.24 4.84 15.73
CA GLY A 114 12.11 4.19 15.10
C GLY A 114 12.43 3.68 13.69
N MET A 115 11.39 3.37 12.90
CA MET A 115 11.52 2.91 11.52
C MET A 115 11.17 3.99 10.50
N PHE A 116 10.76 5.17 10.94
CA PHE A 116 10.25 6.21 10.04
C PHE A 116 10.95 7.54 10.19
#